data_b3834d568571d74d8848bdad71bc8673
#
_entry.id   b3834d568571d74d8848bdad71bc8673
#
_cell.length_a   1.000
_cell.length_b   1.000
_cell.length_c   1.000
_cell.angle_alpha   90.00
_cell.angle_beta   90.00
_cell.angle_gamma   90.00
#
_symmetry.space_group_name_H-M   'P 1'
#
loop_
_entity.id
_entity.type
_entity.pdbx_description
1 polymer ?
#
loop_
_entity_poly.entity_id
_entity_poly.type
_entity_poly.pdbx_seq_one_letter_code
_entity_poly.pdbx_strand_id
1 'polypeptide(L)'
;MKSAPNSKANLDKAIQRFAGNIAKANELRNLMANAIVAQMLGKGVVKGGSGLKFRYGSEMTRVTLDLDTAWKTSLDEFLQDLKAKLETGWNGFTGVIRVLKQATPRGIPFDYVMQPCDVKLSYLGRPWYTVQLEIGHNEIGDADAFDLIEVPQILCELFGFLSMDKPGAIPAMRLEYQIAQKLHGVSAPHSKRAHDLIDLQLILANGKADLKIVGELCRKLFKYRKVHAWPPAIEKGELWNRVYEEQKGDLPVLPTVDEAVEWANALIQKIESL
;
A
#
# COMPACT_ATOMS: atom_id res chain seq x y z
N MET A 1 35.48 7.06 6.08
CA MET A 1 34.07 6.61 6.03
C MET A 1 33.33 7.48 5.03
N LYS A 2 32.52 6.92 4.14
CA LYS A 2 31.63 7.72 3.30
C LYS A 2 30.59 8.37 4.20
N SER A 3 30.31 9.65 4.03
CA SER A 3 29.26 10.38 4.75
C SER A 3 27.99 10.43 3.92
N ALA A 4 26.84 10.59 4.59
CA ALA A 4 25.57 10.79 3.90
C ALA A 4 25.63 12.02 2.97
N PRO A 5 24.81 12.06 1.89
CA PRO A 5 24.79 13.19 0.96
C PRO A 5 24.53 14.51 1.68
N ASN A 6 25.38 15.50 1.47
CA ASN A 6 25.31 16.78 2.16
C ASN A 6 24.35 17.80 1.51
N SER A 7 23.58 17.39 0.51
CA SER A 7 22.57 18.22 -0.15
C SER A 7 21.56 17.36 -0.92
N LYS A 8 20.38 17.94 -1.18
CA LYS A 8 19.36 17.31 -2.05
C LYS A 8 19.94 16.92 -3.43
N ALA A 9 20.72 17.80 -4.05
CA ALA A 9 21.30 17.53 -5.36
C ALA A 9 22.25 16.33 -5.34
N ASN A 10 23.05 16.20 -4.28
CA ASN A 10 23.95 15.06 -4.11
C ASN A 10 23.20 13.77 -3.76
N LEU A 11 22.09 13.86 -3.00
CA LEU A 11 21.18 12.75 -2.76
C LEU A 11 20.59 12.23 -4.08
N ASP A 12 20.01 13.11 -4.90
CA ASP A 12 19.42 12.73 -6.19
C ASP A 12 20.44 12.09 -7.15
N LYS A 13 21.65 12.67 -7.23
CA LYS A 13 22.75 12.10 -8.02
C LYS A 13 23.20 10.74 -7.50
N ALA A 14 23.22 10.55 -6.18
CA ALA A 14 23.60 9.27 -5.58
C ALA A 14 22.55 8.19 -5.85
N ILE A 15 21.25 8.50 -5.71
CA ILE A 15 20.15 7.59 -6.07
C ILE A 15 20.24 7.21 -7.55
N GLN A 16 20.47 8.19 -8.45
CA GLN A 16 20.58 7.93 -9.88
C GLN A 16 21.78 7.02 -10.21
N ARG A 17 22.92 7.22 -9.54
CA ARG A 17 24.09 6.33 -9.71
C ARG A 17 23.82 4.92 -9.23
N PHE A 18 23.14 4.77 -8.11
CA PHE A 18 22.78 3.46 -7.58
C PHE A 18 21.79 2.73 -8.53
N ALA A 19 20.81 3.46 -9.05
CA ALA A 19 19.77 2.92 -9.94
C ALA A 19 20.28 2.54 -11.34
N GLY A 20 21.34 3.19 -11.85
CA GLY A 20 21.88 2.99 -13.18
C GLY A 20 21.10 3.67 -14.32
N ASN A 21 19.81 3.89 -14.18
CA ASN A 21 18.97 4.60 -15.16
C ASN A 21 17.89 5.48 -14.49
N ILE A 22 17.27 6.36 -15.27
CA ILE A 22 16.30 7.35 -14.77
C ILE A 22 15.00 6.69 -14.30
N ALA A 23 14.49 5.70 -15.03
CA ALA A 23 13.23 5.01 -14.67
C ALA A 23 13.36 4.32 -13.31
N LYS A 24 14.42 3.53 -13.12
CA LYS A 24 14.70 2.86 -11.83
C LYS A 24 14.99 3.87 -10.72
N ALA A 25 15.65 4.99 -11.02
CA ALA A 25 15.90 6.05 -10.03
C ALA A 25 14.58 6.67 -9.53
N ASN A 26 13.59 6.89 -10.40
CA ASN A 26 12.28 7.42 -10.01
C ASN A 26 11.50 6.41 -9.16
N GLU A 27 11.54 5.14 -9.54
CA GLU A 27 10.95 4.05 -8.76
C GLU A 27 11.56 3.98 -7.34
N LEU A 28 12.90 3.99 -7.25
CA LEU A 28 13.61 3.95 -5.97
C LEU A 28 13.37 5.20 -5.12
N ARG A 29 13.22 6.39 -5.73
CA ARG A 29 12.81 7.59 -4.98
C ARG A 29 11.44 7.45 -4.36
N ASN A 30 10.47 6.94 -5.12
CA ASN A 30 9.11 6.69 -4.60
C ASN A 30 9.16 5.68 -3.45
N LEU A 31 9.80 4.53 -3.68
CA LEU A 31 9.91 3.48 -2.67
C LEU A 31 10.65 3.97 -1.40
N MET A 32 11.73 4.72 -1.57
CA MET A 32 12.47 5.34 -0.47
C MET A 32 11.63 6.37 0.29
N ALA A 33 10.90 7.24 -0.42
CA ALA A 33 10.03 8.24 0.18
C ALA A 33 8.90 7.59 0.98
N ASN A 34 8.26 6.58 0.42
CA ASN A 34 7.22 5.81 1.12
C ASN A 34 7.78 5.10 2.37
N ALA A 35 8.99 4.52 2.28
CA ALA A 35 9.65 3.90 3.44
C ALA A 35 9.99 4.93 4.54
N ILE A 36 10.47 6.12 4.18
CA ILE A 36 10.76 7.20 5.14
C ILE A 36 9.47 7.59 5.88
N VAL A 37 8.36 7.79 5.17
CA VAL A 37 7.07 8.10 5.81
C VAL A 37 6.59 6.92 6.66
N ALA A 38 6.74 5.68 6.18
CA ALA A 38 6.35 4.49 6.93
C ALA A 38 7.11 4.35 8.26
N GLN A 39 8.40 4.74 8.35
CA GLN A 39 9.15 4.78 9.62
C GLN A 39 8.57 5.82 10.60
N MET A 40 7.84 6.81 10.11
CA MET A 40 7.26 7.90 10.90
C MET A 40 5.78 7.71 11.23
N LEU A 41 5.11 6.65 10.70
CA LEU A 41 3.67 6.44 10.89
C LEU A 41 3.25 6.18 12.35
N GLY A 42 4.17 5.76 13.20
CA GLY A 42 3.89 5.51 14.61
C GLY A 42 2.89 4.38 14.84
N LYS A 43 1.64 4.74 15.12
CA LYS A 43 0.54 3.78 15.39
C LYS A 43 -0.21 3.34 14.14
N GLY A 44 0.23 3.76 12.96
CA GLY A 44 -0.37 3.36 11.68
C GLY A 44 0.18 2.02 11.17
N VAL A 45 -0.59 1.34 10.35
CA VAL A 45 -0.17 0.15 9.60
C VAL A 45 -0.25 0.42 8.11
N VAL A 46 0.76 -0.02 7.35
CA VAL A 46 0.76 0.09 5.89
C VAL A 46 -0.12 -1.02 5.31
N LYS A 47 -0.91 -0.69 4.29
CA LYS A 47 -1.81 -1.61 3.59
C LYS A 47 -1.75 -1.45 2.08
N GLY A 48 -2.70 -2.04 1.37
CA GLY A 48 -2.87 -1.85 -0.07
C GLY A 48 -1.67 -2.28 -0.91
N GLY A 49 -1.52 -1.64 -2.05
CA GLY A 49 -0.42 -1.93 -2.98
C GLY A 49 0.96 -1.61 -2.41
N SER A 50 1.09 -0.54 -1.62
CA SER A 50 2.35 -0.17 -0.97
C SER A 50 2.75 -1.18 0.11
N GLY A 51 1.80 -1.73 0.88
CA GLY A 51 2.04 -2.82 1.81
C GLY A 51 2.57 -4.08 1.13
N LEU A 52 2.02 -4.42 -0.05
CA LEU A 52 2.50 -5.55 -0.85
C LEU A 52 3.90 -5.26 -1.43
N LYS A 53 4.15 -4.02 -1.88
CA LYS A 53 5.46 -3.60 -2.39
C LYS A 53 6.56 -3.69 -1.33
N PHE A 54 6.28 -3.33 -0.07
CA PHE A 54 7.23 -3.54 1.03
C PHE A 54 7.42 -5.01 1.35
N ARG A 55 6.39 -5.85 1.19
CA ARG A 55 6.45 -7.27 1.52
C ARG A 55 7.17 -8.12 0.46
N TYR A 56 6.93 -7.83 -0.83
CA TYR A 56 7.41 -8.65 -1.95
C TYR A 56 8.42 -7.96 -2.87
N GLY A 57 8.63 -6.65 -2.71
CA GLY A 57 9.46 -5.85 -3.60
C GLY A 57 8.70 -5.33 -4.84
N SER A 58 9.29 -4.32 -5.50
CA SER A 58 8.66 -3.67 -6.66
C SER A 58 8.57 -4.56 -7.89
N GLU A 59 9.47 -5.53 -8.04
CA GLU A 59 9.51 -6.42 -9.21
C GLU A 59 8.44 -7.52 -9.16
N MET A 60 7.91 -7.78 -7.95
CA MET A 60 6.88 -8.79 -7.71
C MET A 60 5.52 -8.18 -7.40
N THR A 61 5.32 -6.89 -7.70
CA THR A 61 4.07 -6.18 -7.45
C THR A 61 3.77 -5.19 -8.55
N ARG A 62 2.50 -4.91 -8.77
CA ARG A 62 2.10 -3.85 -9.71
C ARG A 62 2.63 -2.49 -9.28
N VAL A 63 2.67 -1.56 -10.24
CA VAL A 63 3.03 -0.17 -9.95
C VAL A 63 1.97 0.45 -9.02
N THR A 64 2.42 0.97 -7.88
CA THR A 64 1.63 1.83 -7.00
C THR A 64 2.50 2.97 -6.53
N LEU A 65 1.94 4.17 -6.45
CA LEU A 65 2.67 5.38 -6.06
C LEU A 65 2.28 5.85 -4.66
N ASP A 66 1.03 5.56 -4.27
CA ASP A 66 0.44 6.00 -3.03
C ASP A 66 0.92 5.15 -1.85
N LEU A 67 0.92 5.73 -0.66
CA LEU A 67 1.12 5.04 0.59
C LEU A 67 -0.22 4.88 1.31
N ASP A 68 -0.79 3.68 1.23
CA ASP A 68 -2.04 3.35 1.92
C ASP A 68 -1.77 2.98 3.38
N THR A 69 -2.54 3.54 4.30
CA THR A 69 -2.42 3.25 5.73
C THR A 69 -3.78 3.06 6.39
N ALA A 70 -3.76 2.45 7.57
CA ALA A 70 -4.88 2.45 8.51
C ALA A 70 -4.36 2.77 9.92
N TRP A 71 -5.21 3.32 10.79
CA TRP A 71 -4.83 3.70 12.16
C TRP A 71 -5.76 3.08 13.20
N LYS A 72 -5.26 2.99 14.45
CA LYS A 72 -5.97 2.37 15.57
C LYS A 72 -6.84 3.33 16.40
N THR A 73 -6.46 4.60 16.46
CA THR A 73 -7.03 5.58 17.42
C THR A 73 -8.07 6.48 16.75
N SER A 74 -7.87 7.78 16.81
CA SER A 74 -8.62 8.78 16.04
C SER A 74 -7.76 9.35 14.93
N LEU A 75 -8.38 9.89 13.88
CA LEU A 75 -7.66 10.55 12.79
C LEU A 75 -6.80 11.71 13.31
N ASP A 76 -7.36 12.50 14.25
CA ASP A 76 -6.66 13.66 14.80
C ASP A 76 -5.41 13.26 15.59
N GLU A 77 -5.49 12.22 16.43
CA GLU A 77 -4.34 11.70 17.17
C GLU A 77 -3.27 11.14 16.21
N PHE A 78 -3.68 10.42 15.18
CA PHE A 78 -2.77 9.92 14.16
C PHE A 78 -2.06 11.06 13.42
N LEU A 79 -2.79 12.09 12.99
CA LEU A 79 -2.23 13.25 12.29
C LEU A 79 -1.29 14.06 13.19
N GLN A 80 -1.60 14.21 14.49
CA GLN A 80 -0.73 14.88 15.45
C GLN A 80 0.58 14.10 15.67
N ASP A 81 0.51 12.77 15.87
CA ASP A 81 1.70 11.92 16.03
C ASP A 81 2.58 11.94 14.78
N LEU A 82 1.97 11.76 13.60
CA LEU A 82 2.69 11.81 12.33
C LEU A 82 3.35 13.18 12.09
N LYS A 83 2.65 14.28 12.40
CA LYS A 83 3.20 15.64 12.29
C LYS A 83 4.43 15.83 13.18
N ALA A 84 4.35 15.44 14.44
CA ALA A 84 5.46 15.54 15.37
C ALA A 84 6.69 14.73 14.91
N LYS A 85 6.47 13.52 14.37
CA LYS A 85 7.55 12.69 13.84
C LYS A 85 8.15 13.23 12.55
N LEU A 86 7.33 13.78 11.65
CA LEU A 86 7.81 14.45 10.45
C LEU A 86 8.64 15.71 10.76
N GLU A 87 8.28 16.46 11.81
CA GLU A 87 9.04 17.62 12.30
C GLU A 87 10.37 17.20 12.92
N THR A 88 10.39 16.13 13.74
CA THR A 88 11.61 15.55 14.32
C THR A 88 12.53 15.02 13.22
N GLY A 89 11.97 14.35 12.25
CA GLY A 89 12.65 13.81 11.09
C GLY A 89 13.45 12.53 11.35
N TRP A 90 14.02 11.99 10.26
CA TRP A 90 14.85 10.79 10.26
C TRP A 90 15.83 10.83 9.09
N ASN A 91 17.10 10.47 9.31
CA ASN A 91 18.15 10.45 8.27
C ASN A 91 18.32 11.78 7.50
N GLY A 92 18.10 12.93 8.15
CA GLY A 92 18.13 14.23 7.51
C GLY A 92 16.88 14.60 6.72
N PHE A 93 15.87 13.72 6.71
CA PHE A 93 14.54 14.01 6.16
C PHE A 93 13.63 14.56 7.25
N THR A 94 12.93 15.64 6.90
CA THR A 94 11.81 16.20 7.65
C THR A 94 10.60 16.30 6.73
N GLY A 95 9.42 16.56 7.27
CA GLY A 95 8.23 16.67 6.43
C GLY A 95 7.14 17.54 7.01
N VAL A 96 6.18 17.87 6.13
CA VAL A 96 4.95 18.59 6.48
C VAL A 96 3.78 17.81 5.87
N ILE A 97 2.76 17.51 6.68
CA ILE A 97 1.53 16.90 6.21
C ILE A 97 0.51 17.97 5.85
N ARG A 98 -0.11 17.82 4.68
CA ARG A 98 -1.25 18.61 4.22
C ARG A 98 -2.45 17.68 4.05
N VAL A 99 -3.46 17.88 4.88
CA VAL A 99 -4.75 17.18 4.73
C VAL A 99 -5.49 17.75 3.52
N LEU A 100 -5.93 16.87 2.62
CA LEU A 100 -6.67 17.21 1.42
C LEU A 100 -8.16 17.02 1.64
N LYS A 101 -8.95 17.59 0.73
CA LYS A 101 -10.43 17.41 0.78
C LYS A 101 -10.77 15.95 0.50
N GLN A 102 -11.51 15.35 1.43
CA GLN A 102 -12.02 13.99 1.29
C GLN A 102 -13.07 13.93 0.17
N ALA A 103 -13.07 12.85 -0.59
CA ALA A 103 -14.10 12.62 -1.60
C ALA A 103 -15.46 12.39 -0.93
N THR A 104 -16.53 12.75 -1.64
CA THR A 104 -17.93 12.52 -1.19
C THR A 104 -18.65 11.67 -2.23
N PRO A 105 -18.28 10.39 -2.43
CA PRO A 105 -18.92 9.54 -3.40
C PRO A 105 -20.36 9.23 -2.97
N ARG A 106 -21.30 9.22 -3.95
CA ARG A 106 -22.70 8.91 -3.65
C ARG A 106 -22.85 7.48 -3.15
N GLY A 107 -23.62 7.29 -2.08
CA GLY A 107 -23.95 5.96 -1.55
C GLY A 107 -22.83 5.28 -0.74
N ILE A 108 -21.70 5.93 -0.55
CA ILE A 108 -20.63 5.43 0.32
C ILE A 108 -20.66 6.21 1.63
N PRO A 109 -20.82 5.54 2.80
CA PRO A 109 -20.72 6.21 4.08
C PRO A 109 -19.37 6.92 4.25
N PHE A 110 -19.39 8.09 4.90
CA PHE A 110 -18.19 8.90 5.10
C PHE A 110 -17.05 8.14 5.78
N ASP A 111 -17.37 7.26 6.72
CA ASP A 111 -16.42 6.43 7.45
C ASP A 111 -15.67 5.40 6.59
N TYR A 112 -16.13 5.16 5.35
CA TYR A 112 -15.46 4.25 4.41
C TYR A 112 -14.59 4.97 3.38
N VAL A 113 -14.62 6.30 3.39
CA VAL A 113 -13.82 7.12 2.49
C VAL A 113 -12.50 7.44 3.16
N MET A 114 -11.40 7.07 2.51
CA MET A 114 -10.06 7.35 3.02
C MET A 114 -9.82 8.87 3.07
N GLN A 115 -9.04 9.31 4.07
CA GLN A 115 -8.58 10.69 4.16
C GLN A 115 -7.30 10.83 3.31
N PRO A 116 -7.35 11.55 2.17
CA PRO A 116 -6.15 11.81 1.40
C PRO A 116 -5.31 12.93 2.05
N CYS A 117 -4.00 12.76 1.99
CA CYS A 117 -3.02 13.71 2.48
C CYS A 117 -1.81 13.77 1.55
N ASP A 118 -1.17 14.92 1.47
CA ASP A 118 0.18 15.06 0.92
C ASP A 118 1.18 15.13 2.06
N VAL A 119 2.18 14.26 2.08
CA VAL A 119 3.36 14.38 2.94
C VAL A 119 4.50 14.95 2.11
N LYS A 120 4.82 16.23 2.33
CA LYS A 120 5.90 16.92 1.63
C LYS A 120 7.20 16.73 2.40
N LEU A 121 8.04 15.84 1.90
CA LEU A 121 9.37 15.57 2.46
C LEU A 121 10.40 16.59 1.99
N SER A 122 11.25 17.01 2.90
CA SER A 122 12.45 17.79 2.65
C SER A 122 13.68 17.02 3.09
N TYR A 123 14.78 17.15 2.36
CA TYR A 123 16.09 16.65 2.76
C TYR A 123 17.01 17.81 3.08
N LEU A 124 17.55 17.84 4.31
CA LEU A 124 18.36 18.93 4.83
C LEU A 124 17.73 20.32 4.59
N GLY A 125 16.41 20.43 4.85
CA GLY A 125 15.63 21.67 4.69
C GLY A 125 15.27 22.03 3.26
N ARG A 126 15.60 21.22 2.25
CA ARG A 126 15.24 21.46 0.84
C ARG A 126 14.14 20.51 0.37
N PRO A 127 13.05 21.00 -0.26
CA PRO A 127 11.97 20.15 -0.77
C PRO A 127 12.51 19.03 -1.65
N TRP A 128 12.10 17.77 -1.38
CA TRP A 128 12.64 16.60 -2.07
C TRP A 128 11.57 15.77 -2.78
N TYR A 129 10.55 15.29 -2.05
CA TYR A 129 9.53 14.42 -2.60
C TYR A 129 8.16 14.67 -1.93
N THR A 130 7.07 14.40 -2.65
CA THR A 130 5.72 14.42 -2.07
C THR A 130 5.16 12.99 -2.11
N VAL A 131 4.86 12.44 -0.95
CA VAL A 131 4.17 11.16 -0.80
C VAL A 131 2.68 11.43 -0.73
N GLN A 132 1.91 10.79 -1.61
CA GLN A 132 0.45 10.73 -1.52
C GLN A 132 0.10 9.68 -0.46
N LEU A 133 -0.43 10.13 0.66
CA LEU A 133 -0.79 9.29 1.79
C LEU A 133 -2.31 9.16 1.85
N GLU A 134 -2.81 7.95 1.77
CA GLU A 134 -4.23 7.65 1.98
C GLU A 134 -4.43 6.98 3.34
N ILE A 135 -5.22 7.62 4.19
CA ILE A 135 -5.43 7.20 5.57
C ILE A 135 -6.83 6.59 5.68
N GLY A 136 -6.90 5.27 5.88
CA GLY A 136 -8.14 4.51 6.03
C GLY A 136 -8.49 4.28 7.49
N HIS A 137 -9.77 4.03 7.77
CA HIS A 137 -10.26 3.68 9.11
C HIS A 137 -9.82 2.26 9.51
N ASN A 138 -9.79 1.99 10.81
CA ASN A 138 -9.66 0.64 11.36
C ASN A 138 -11.01 -0.08 11.21
N GLU A 139 -11.19 -0.73 10.07
CA GLU A 139 -12.39 -1.51 9.80
C GLU A 139 -12.25 -2.91 10.39
N ILE A 140 -13.24 -3.33 11.16
CA ILE A 140 -13.29 -4.69 11.77
C ILE A 140 -12.02 -5.14 12.54
N GLY A 141 -11.20 -4.19 13.00
CA GLY A 141 -9.94 -4.47 13.71
C GLY A 141 -8.74 -4.74 12.81
N ASP A 142 -8.77 -4.30 11.55
CA ASP A 142 -7.73 -4.56 10.54
C ASP A 142 -6.38 -3.84 10.79
N ALA A 143 -6.38 -2.84 11.67
CA ALA A 143 -5.17 -2.19 12.15
C ALA A 143 -4.72 -2.67 13.55
N ASP A 144 -5.50 -3.52 14.25
CA ASP A 144 -5.20 -3.97 15.62
C ASP A 144 -4.13 -5.06 15.64
N ALA A 145 -4.12 -5.94 14.66
CA ALA A 145 -3.12 -6.98 14.47
C ALA A 145 -2.39 -6.76 13.14
N PHE A 146 -1.07 -6.67 13.19
CA PHE A 146 -0.23 -6.42 12.03
C PHE A 146 0.99 -7.34 12.03
N ASP A 147 1.58 -7.51 10.86
CA ASP A 147 2.87 -8.14 10.70
C ASP A 147 3.96 -7.07 10.74
N LEU A 148 5.08 -7.34 11.41
CA LEU A 148 6.30 -6.59 11.22
C LEU A 148 7.04 -7.18 10.02
N ILE A 149 7.15 -6.41 8.95
CA ILE A 149 7.80 -6.85 7.71
C ILE A 149 9.11 -6.10 7.51
N GLU A 150 10.15 -6.84 7.16
CA GLU A 150 11.41 -6.25 6.73
C GLU A 150 11.21 -5.51 5.40
N VAL A 151 11.87 -4.36 5.26
CA VAL A 151 11.85 -3.63 3.98
C VAL A 151 12.60 -4.42 2.90
N PRO A 152 12.25 -4.25 1.61
CA PRO A 152 12.94 -4.92 0.52
C PRO A 152 14.45 -4.69 0.57
N GLN A 153 15.23 -5.73 0.26
CA GLN A 153 16.70 -5.72 0.31
C GLN A 153 17.30 -4.54 -0.46
N ILE A 154 16.72 -4.18 -1.62
CA ILE A 154 17.14 -3.05 -2.44
C ILE A 154 17.11 -1.71 -1.69
N LEU A 155 16.16 -1.53 -0.76
CA LEU A 155 16.14 -0.34 0.12
C LEU A 155 17.29 -0.38 1.13
N CYS A 156 17.54 -1.52 1.77
CA CYS A 156 18.66 -1.67 2.69
C CYS A 156 20.00 -1.37 1.99
N GLU A 157 20.15 -1.82 0.76
CA GLU A 157 21.33 -1.56 -0.08
C GLU A 157 21.43 -0.09 -0.46
N LEU A 158 20.32 0.56 -0.85
CA LEU A 158 20.30 1.98 -1.18
C LEU A 158 20.68 2.83 0.02
N PHE A 159 20.06 2.61 1.21
CA PHE A 159 20.39 3.35 2.42
C PHE A 159 21.85 3.14 2.84
N GLY A 160 22.37 1.91 2.72
CA GLY A 160 23.79 1.62 2.96
C GLY A 160 24.71 2.33 1.96
N PHE A 161 24.34 2.37 0.66
CA PHE A 161 25.08 3.11 -0.36
C PHE A 161 25.11 4.61 -0.09
N LEU A 162 24.02 5.16 0.46
CA LEU A 162 23.89 6.55 0.86
C LEU A 162 24.56 6.84 2.22
N SER A 163 25.11 5.85 2.93
CA SER A 163 25.64 5.99 4.29
C SER A 163 24.63 6.57 5.27
N MET A 164 23.39 6.10 5.16
CA MET A 164 22.25 6.42 6.01
C MET A 164 21.87 5.21 6.87
N ASP A 165 21.20 5.44 7.99
CA ASP A 165 20.64 4.36 8.81
C ASP A 165 19.61 3.59 8.01
N LYS A 166 19.66 2.24 8.06
CA LYS A 166 18.71 1.38 7.35
C LYS A 166 17.32 1.52 7.96
N PRO A 167 16.26 1.46 7.14
CA PRO A 167 14.90 1.40 7.66
C PRO A 167 14.71 0.16 8.54
N GLY A 168 13.98 0.31 9.63
CA GLY A 168 13.51 -0.81 10.44
C GLY A 168 12.32 -1.52 9.81
N ALA A 169 11.87 -2.59 10.46
CA ALA A 169 10.66 -3.29 10.06
C ALA A 169 9.44 -2.36 10.08
N ILE A 170 8.54 -2.56 9.11
CA ILE A 170 7.34 -1.75 8.90
C ILE A 170 6.12 -2.52 9.39
N PRO A 171 5.24 -1.92 10.23
CA PRO A 171 3.94 -2.50 10.53
C PRO A 171 3.07 -2.55 9.28
N ALA A 172 2.71 -3.75 8.83
CA ALA A 172 1.87 -3.96 7.66
C ALA A 172 0.62 -4.77 8.02
N MET A 173 -0.50 -4.39 7.42
CA MET A 173 -1.77 -5.12 7.56
C MET A 173 -1.58 -6.59 7.20
N ARG A 174 -2.14 -7.48 8.01
CA ARG A 174 -2.12 -8.93 7.76
C ARG A 174 -2.77 -9.26 6.43
N LEU A 175 -2.26 -10.30 5.77
CA LEU A 175 -2.71 -10.67 4.43
C LEU A 175 -4.17 -11.08 4.39
N GLU A 176 -4.69 -11.69 5.45
CA GLU A 176 -6.10 -12.11 5.55
C GLU A 176 -7.05 -10.90 5.44
N TYR A 177 -6.73 -9.79 6.10
CA TYR A 177 -7.50 -8.55 5.98
C TYR A 177 -7.36 -7.92 4.59
N GLN A 178 -6.16 -7.91 4.02
CA GLN A 178 -5.95 -7.38 2.68
C GLN A 178 -6.72 -8.18 1.62
N ILE A 179 -6.76 -9.53 1.73
CA ILE A 179 -7.55 -10.39 0.84
C ILE A 179 -9.04 -10.05 0.98
N ALA A 180 -9.56 -9.96 2.22
CA ALA A 180 -10.98 -9.63 2.44
C ALA A 180 -11.34 -8.26 1.86
N GLN A 181 -10.50 -7.22 2.07
CA GLN A 181 -10.71 -5.89 1.50
C GLN A 181 -10.69 -5.89 -0.03
N LYS A 182 -9.77 -6.66 -0.63
CA LYS A 182 -9.66 -6.75 -2.10
C LYS A 182 -10.82 -7.53 -2.71
N LEU A 183 -11.22 -8.64 -2.10
CA LEU A 183 -12.41 -9.39 -2.53
C LEU A 183 -13.66 -8.51 -2.46
N HIS A 184 -13.85 -7.75 -1.38
CA HIS A 184 -14.96 -6.81 -1.28
C HIS A 184 -14.86 -5.70 -2.34
N GLY A 185 -13.67 -5.13 -2.56
CA GLY A 185 -13.48 -4.04 -3.51
C GLY A 185 -13.71 -4.47 -4.96
N VAL A 186 -13.19 -5.63 -5.36
CA VAL A 186 -13.31 -6.13 -6.73
C VAL A 186 -14.73 -6.63 -7.06
N SER A 187 -15.45 -7.18 -6.07
CA SER A 187 -16.82 -7.69 -6.26
C SER A 187 -17.91 -6.63 -6.04
N ALA A 188 -17.56 -5.40 -5.68
CA ALA A 188 -18.55 -4.34 -5.52
C ALA A 188 -19.24 -4.00 -6.86
N PRO A 189 -20.53 -3.66 -6.84
CA PRO A 189 -21.25 -3.24 -8.05
C PRO A 189 -20.53 -2.10 -8.76
N HIS A 190 -20.38 -2.21 -10.09
CA HIS A 190 -19.67 -1.21 -10.92
C HIS A 190 -18.21 -0.95 -10.51
N SER A 191 -17.57 -1.94 -9.91
CA SER A 191 -16.16 -1.85 -9.48
C SER A 191 -15.24 -1.50 -10.66
N LYS A 192 -14.26 -0.61 -10.40
CA LYS A 192 -13.17 -0.28 -11.33
C LYS A 192 -11.85 -0.92 -10.91
N ARG A 193 -11.90 -1.89 -9.99
CA ARG A 193 -10.74 -2.41 -9.25
C ARG A 193 -10.18 -3.72 -9.85
N ALA A 194 -10.13 -3.83 -11.19
CA ALA A 194 -9.54 -4.99 -11.86
C ALA A 194 -8.11 -5.32 -11.36
N HIS A 195 -7.36 -4.29 -10.94
CA HIS A 195 -6.03 -4.45 -10.36
C HIS A 195 -6.01 -5.25 -9.04
N ASP A 196 -7.13 -5.32 -8.30
CA ASP A 196 -7.18 -6.16 -7.10
C ASP A 196 -7.11 -7.66 -7.44
N LEU A 197 -7.51 -8.07 -8.66
CA LEU A 197 -7.32 -9.45 -9.13
C LEU A 197 -5.83 -9.81 -9.25
N ILE A 198 -5.00 -8.85 -9.68
CA ILE A 198 -3.54 -9.02 -9.74
C ILE A 198 -2.98 -9.18 -8.33
N ASP A 199 -3.34 -8.25 -7.44
CA ASP A 199 -2.86 -8.25 -6.06
C ASP A 199 -3.27 -9.54 -5.32
N LEU A 200 -4.51 -10.05 -5.51
CA LEU A 200 -4.99 -11.30 -4.92
C LEU A 200 -4.15 -12.51 -5.38
N GLN A 201 -3.86 -12.61 -6.67
CA GLN A 201 -3.01 -13.68 -7.21
C GLN A 201 -1.61 -13.62 -6.62
N LEU A 202 -1.00 -12.44 -6.55
CA LEU A 202 0.34 -12.25 -5.98
C LEU A 202 0.39 -12.57 -4.48
N ILE A 203 -0.63 -12.17 -3.72
CA ILE A 203 -0.73 -12.51 -2.29
C ILE A 203 -0.78 -14.02 -2.09
N LEU A 204 -1.63 -14.73 -2.84
CA LEU A 204 -1.81 -16.17 -2.66
C LEU A 204 -0.64 -17.00 -3.21
N ALA A 205 0.08 -16.48 -4.21
CA ALA A 205 1.28 -17.13 -4.75
C ALA A 205 2.49 -16.98 -3.80
N ASN A 206 2.63 -15.83 -3.12
CA ASN A 206 3.84 -15.49 -2.36
C ASN A 206 3.61 -15.43 -0.84
N GLY A 207 2.37 -15.37 -0.38
CA GLY A 207 2.01 -15.24 1.03
C GLY A 207 1.44 -16.54 1.62
N LYS A 208 1.40 -16.59 2.95
CA LYS A 208 0.76 -17.67 3.71
C LYS A 208 -0.43 -17.09 4.46
N ALA A 209 -1.58 -16.97 3.78
CA ALA A 209 -2.83 -16.55 4.40
C ALA A 209 -3.69 -17.76 4.76
N ASP A 210 -4.32 -17.74 5.94
CA ASP A 210 -5.29 -18.74 6.33
C ASP A 210 -6.66 -18.41 5.72
N LEU A 211 -7.10 -19.24 4.76
CA LEU A 211 -8.36 -19.02 4.05
C LEU A 211 -9.60 -19.16 4.95
N LYS A 212 -9.54 -19.88 6.07
CA LYS A 212 -10.64 -19.91 7.05
C LYS A 212 -10.79 -18.54 7.72
N ILE A 213 -9.66 -17.95 8.16
CA ILE A 213 -9.65 -16.61 8.71
C ILE A 213 -10.13 -15.60 7.66
N VAL A 214 -9.69 -15.72 6.40
CA VAL A 214 -10.18 -14.88 5.30
C VAL A 214 -11.69 -14.97 5.19
N GLY A 215 -12.30 -16.15 5.22
CA GLY A 215 -13.74 -16.35 5.18
C GLY A 215 -14.49 -15.65 6.31
N GLU A 216 -13.98 -15.77 7.54
CA GLU A 216 -14.54 -15.07 8.70
C GLU A 216 -14.47 -13.54 8.53
N LEU A 217 -13.33 -13.04 8.07
CA LEU A 217 -13.11 -11.61 7.82
C LEU A 217 -13.98 -11.08 6.69
N CYS A 218 -14.16 -11.86 5.61
CA CYS A 218 -15.08 -11.51 4.52
C CYS A 218 -16.50 -11.36 5.05
N ARG A 219 -17.02 -12.34 5.79
CA ARG A 219 -18.38 -12.27 6.36
C ARG A 219 -18.54 -11.03 7.28
N LYS A 220 -17.54 -10.72 8.10
CA LYS A 220 -17.53 -9.53 8.96
C LYS A 220 -17.49 -8.23 8.16
N LEU A 221 -16.58 -8.13 7.18
CA LEU A 221 -16.36 -6.92 6.39
C LEU A 221 -17.54 -6.59 5.49
N PHE A 222 -18.11 -7.59 4.81
CA PHE A 222 -19.28 -7.39 3.94
C PHE A 222 -20.51 -6.96 4.75
N LYS A 223 -20.70 -7.58 5.93
CA LYS A 223 -21.76 -7.15 6.87
C LYS A 223 -21.52 -5.73 7.40
N TYR A 224 -20.28 -5.35 7.65
CA TYR A 224 -19.90 -4.02 8.15
C TYR A 224 -20.16 -2.95 7.08
N ARG A 225 -19.65 -3.15 5.85
CA ARG A 225 -19.75 -2.17 4.76
C ARG A 225 -21.14 -2.08 4.13
N LYS A 226 -21.94 -3.14 4.16
CA LYS A 226 -23.35 -3.19 3.67
C LYS A 226 -23.54 -2.77 2.20
N VAL A 227 -22.52 -2.93 1.36
CA VAL A 227 -22.59 -2.59 -0.07
C VAL A 227 -23.22 -3.75 -0.86
N HIS A 228 -22.80 -4.98 -0.57
CA HIS A 228 -23.33 -6.22 -1.14
C HIS A 228 -23.05 -7.39 -0.19
N ALA A 229 -23.69 -8.53 -0.43
CA ALA A 229 -23.61 -9.70 0.45
C ALA A 229 -22.38 -10.57 0.17
N TRP A 230 -21.98 -11.36 1.17
CA TRP A 230 -21.04 -12.46 1.02
C TRP A 230 -21.81 -13.80 0.92
N PRO A 231 -21.41 -14.77 0.10
CA PRO A 231 -20.36 -14.72 -0.93
C PRO A 231 -20.84 -13.97 -2.19
N PRO A 232 -20.03 -13.07 -2.77
CA PRO A 232 -20.38 -12.40 -4.02
C PRO A 232 -19.99 -13.23 -5.24
N ALA A 233 -20.55 -12.85 -6.39
CA ALA A 233 -19.99 -13.16 -7.70
C ALA A 233 -19.28 -11.93 -8.25
N ILE A 234 -18.07 -12.10 -8.76
CA ILE A 234 -17.33 -11.03 -9.43
C ILE A 234 -17.77 -10.98 -10.88
N GLU A 235 -18.26 -9.83 -11.30
CA GLU A 235 -18.61 -9.54 -12.68
C GLU A 235 -17.60 -8.55 -13.28
N LYS A 236 -17.14 -8.85 -14.49
CA LYS A 236 -16.17 -8.00 -15.19
C LYS A 236 -16.79 -6.64 -15.53
N GLY A 237 -16.13 -5.56 -15.10
CA GLY A 237 -16.53 -4.21 -15.47
C GLY A 237 -16.05 -3.78 -16.87
N GLU A 238 -16.61 -2.68 -17.38
CA GLU A 238 -16.41 -2.23 -18.78
C GLU A 238 -14.93 -1.99 -19.15
N LEU A 239 -14.12 -1.36 -18.26
CA LEU A 239 -12.73 -1.01 -18.54
C LEU A 239 -11.70 -2.03 -18.01
N TRP A 240 -12.15 -3.18 -17.52
CA TRP A 240 -11.28 -4.11 -16.80
C TRP A 240 -10.20 -4.74 -17.68
N ASN A 241 -10.46 -5.03 -18.94
CA ASN A 241 -9.46 -5.54 -19.87
C ASN A 241 -8.24 -4.58 -19.91
N ARG A 242 -8.52 -3.29 -20.13
CA ARG A 242 -7.48 -2.26 -20.21
C ARG A 242 -6.75 -2.10 -18.88
N VAL A 243 -7.48 -1.96 -17.78
CA VAL A 243 -6.87 -1.77 -16.44
C VAL A 243 -6.00 -2.96 -16.05
N TYR A 244 -6.46 -4.18 -16.34
CA TYR A 244 -5.72 -5.39 -16.04
C TYR A 244 -4.43 -5.48 -16.85
N GLU A 245 -4.49 -5.27 -18.17
CA GLU A 245 -3.33 -5.30 -19.07
C GLU A 245 -2.29 -4.24 -18.70
N GLU A 246 -2.72 -2.99 -18.42
CA GLU A 246 -1.82 -1.89 -18.04
C GLU A 246 -1.12 -2.16 -16.71
N GLN A 247 -1.78 -2.85 -15.77
CA GLN A 247 -1.27 -3.06 -14.41
C GLN A 247 -0.52 -4.38 -14.23
N LYS A 248 -0.81 -5.39 -15.04
CA LYS A 248 -0.16 -6.70 -14.89
C LYS A 248 1.31 -6.67 -15.38
N GLY A 249 1.60 -5.94 -16.47
CA GLY A 249 2.94 -5.94 -17.06
C GLY A 249 3.49 -7.35 -17.25
N ASP A 250 4.72 -7.60 -16.76
CA ASP A 250 5.40 -8.90 -16.79
C ASP A 250 5.20 -9.72 -15.51
N LEU A 251 4.24 -9.35 -14.64
CA LEU A 251 3.98 -10.08 -13.39
C LEU A 251 3.48 -11.50 -13.65
N PRO A 252 3.84 -12.47 -12.81
CA PRO A 252 3.46 -13.89 -12.95
C PRO A 252 2.00 -14.12 -12.50
N VAL A 253 1.07 -13.52 -13.21
CA VAL A 253 -0.39 -13.62 -12.99
C VAL A 253 -1.07 -14.16 -14.26
N LEU A 254 -2.34 -14.53 -14.13
CA LEU A 254 -3.12 -15.04 -15.25
C LEU A 254 -3.10 -14.07 -16.44
N PRO A 255 -3.04 -14.61 -17.69
CA PRO A 255 -2.82 -13.79 -18.87
C PRO A 255 -3.96 -12.81 -19.16
N THR A 256 -5.21 -13.18 -18.86
CA THR A 256 -6.39 -12.36 -19.15
C THR A 256 -7.19 -12.04 -17.89
N VAL A 257 -7.93 -10.93 -17.94
CA VAL A 257 -8.84 -10.57 -16.87
C VAL A 257 -10.01 -11.54 -16.72
N ASP A 258 -10.42 -12.20 -17.82
CA ASP A 258 -11.51 -13.18 -17.79
C ASP A 258 -11.09 -14.41 -16.99
N GLU A 259 -9.91 -14.97 -17.25
CA GLU A 259 -9.32 -16.05 -16.44
C GLU A 259 -9.13 -15.64 -14.98
N ALA A 260 -8.72 -14.39 -14.73
CA ALA A 260 -8.55 -13.88 -13.38
C ALA A 260 -9.89 -13.73 -12.64
N VAL A 261 -10.97 -13.38 -13.32
CA VAL A 261 -12.33 -13.33 -12.75
C VAL A 261 -12.83 -14.75 -12.43
N GLU A 262 -12.68 -15.71 -13.35
CA GLU A 262 -13.04 -17.11 -13.12
C GLU A 262 -12.27 -17.67 -11.92
N TRP A 263 -10.96 -17.45 -11.87
CA TRP A 263 -10.11 -17.86 -10.77
C TRP A 263 -10.54 -17.24 -9.42
N ALA A 264 -10.87 -15.94 -9.39
CA ALA A 264 -11.29 -15.28 -8.17
C ALA A 264 -12.69 -15.74 -7.71
N ASN A 265 -13.61 -16.03 -8.63
CA ASN A 265 -14.89 -16.64 -8.29
C ASN A 265 -14.71 -18.05 -7.72
N ALA A 266 -13.82 -18.87 -8.28
CA ALA A 266 -13.48 -20.18 -7.71
C ALA A 266 -12.83 -20.06 -6.32
N LEU A 267 -11.98 -19.03 -6.09
CA LEU A 267 -11.41 -18.72 -4.79
C LEU A 267 -12.50 -18.40 -3.75
N ILE A 268 -13.48 -17.57 -4.11
CA ILE A 268 -14.62 -17.22 -3.24
C ILE A 268 -15.38 -18.49 -2.82
N GLN A 269 -15.70 -19.38 -3.79
CA GLN A 269 -16.37 -20.65 -3.49
C GLN A 269 -15.54 -21.56 -2.58
N LYS A 270 -14.22 -21.61 -2.81
CA LYS A 270 -13.31 -22.35 -1.93
C LYS A 270 -13.31 -21.79 -0.51
N ILE A 271 -13.24 -20.47 -0.34
CA ILE A 271 -13.27 -19.82 0.98
C ILE A 271 -14.59 -20.08 1.68
N GLU A 272 -15.73 -20.07 0.97
CA GLU A 272 -17.04 -20.30 1.57
C GLU A 272 -17.23 -21.77 2.00
N SER A 273 -16.54 -22.71 1.36
CA SER A 273 -16.61 -24.13 1.67
C SER A 273 -15.76 -24.57 2.87
N LEU A 274 -14.94 -23.68 3.44
CA LEU A 274 -14.04 -23.92 4.57
C LEU A 274 -14.67 -23.57 5.93
#